data_7b3a497ca39304de40393c381086a4ca
#
_entry.id   7b3a497ca39304de40393c381086a4ca
#
_cell.length_a   1.000
_cell.length_b   1.000
_cell.length_c   1.000
_cell.angle_alpha   90.00
_cell.angle_beta   90.00
_cell.angle_gamma   90.00
#
_symmetry.space_group_name_H-M   'P 1'
#
loop_
_entity.id
_entity.type
_entity.pdbx_description
1 polymer ?
#
loop_
_entity_poly.entity_id
_entity_poly.type
_entity_poly.pdbx_seq_one_letter_code
_entity_poly.pdbx_strand_id
1 'polypeptide(L)'
;MTEPGAQFEQILPPEQVEELLRTLVKASRAFQMYLPNNPMFHRAAKNLETAFEPVWSAVDELVLTVQETDFVWEGTVVYHQLSKADSLAWTLYKDGLRVLTLRKGVEVEELPRLLRVVNKVRGLSPDATEDLFTLLWTEEFHFVDVRFTEFVQDFGTAELVPGAQYSAGASFADEVRTDLAAVGPGEGIGGVAAQGETVAEGEEAGAAGEAGGAVDAVDRPKGVVDIDEFDSTLYFLDAGEIDMLSADLRLEYTRDLRDASLSALYDLFESYAEDEVREEILGVIETLFPSMLNAGEFRASAAVLRETRALAERAPGLQQGHRDRLAKFVAQLSEPAIVSQLMQALDEGTGRPSDADIMELLRELRPGALSTLVEWTPRLTSAPVRALVEAAVQQLASAHQGELLRLLRSGDPEALPGAIDLAGRLKLEGAVAGLGDVMGRADAGLRLAATDALVQIGTPGALVLLEKAIGDDDRAVRVAALKALSARGYKGALRRVEEVVAGKGRKDLDFNERRAFFEAYGAIVGPTGVATLGDLLARRGFFRRKQSADVRMCAALGLGKIGSPEARAVLESVAEDNDRQVRNAVAAALRG
;
A
#
# COMPACT_ATOMS: atom_id res chain seq x y z
N MET A 1 57.96 46.87 37.62
CA MET A 1 57.56 45.80 36.73
C MET A 1 56.04 45.60 37.01
N THR A 2 55.23 46.19 36.15
CA THR A 2 53.77 46.19 36.21
C THR A 2 53.31 45.11 35.25
N GLU A 3 52.61 44.12 35.75
CA GLU A 3 52.02 43.07 34.92
C GLU A 3 50.89 43.66 34.06
N PRO A 4 50.80 43.25 32.78
CA PRO A 4 49.68 43.67 31.94
C PRO A 4 48.40 42.93 32.38
N GLY A 5 47.33 43.69 32.61
CA GLY A 5 46.04 43.21 33.05
C GLY A 5 45.45 42.18 32.08
N ALA A 6 44.98 41.11 32.63
CA ALA A 6 44.16 40.13 31.95
C ALA A 6 42.89 40.83 31.41
N GLN A 7 42.76 40.89 30.08
CA GLN A 7 41.49 41.16 29.44
C GLN A 7 40.58 40.00 29.78
N PHE A 8 39.53 40.27 30.59
CA PHE A 8 38.43 39.36 30.75
C PHE A 8 37.74 39.21 29.37
N GLU A 9 37.91 38.08 28.71
CA GLU A 9 37.06 37.70 27.59
C GLU A 9 35.61 37.80 28.08
N GLN A 10 34.86 38.72 27.52
CA GLN A 10 33.42 38.79 27.73
C GLN A 10 32.79 37.55 27.07
N ILE A 11 32.39 36.58 27.87
CA ILE A 11 31.69 35.37 27.39
C ILE A 11 30.30 35.81 26.96
N LEU A 12 29.93 35.57 25.70
CA LEU A 12 28.58 35.82 25.18
C LEU A 12 27.60 34.84 25.85
N PRO A 13 26.58 35.34 26.59
CA PRO A 13 25.54 34.45 27.17
C PRO A 13 24.67 33.84 26.06
N PRO A 14 24.29 32.53 26.16
CA PRO A 14 23.39 31.87 25.20
C PRO A 14 22.05 32.58 25.06
N GLU A 15 21.55 33.23 26.12
CA GLU A 15 20.28 33.96 26.12
C GLU A 15 20.31 35.17 25.18
N GLN A 16 21.47 35.80 24.97
CA GLN A 16 21.61 36.90 24.01
C GLN A 16 21.56 36.41 22.56
N VAL A 17 22.11 35.22 22.29
CA VAL A 17 22.01 34.57 20.99
C VAL A 17 20.57 34.13 20.70
N GLU A 18 19.88 33.61 21.72
CA GLU A 18 18.47 33.25 21.63
C GLU A 18 17.60 34.46 21.27
N GLU A 19 17.79 35.61 21.96
CA GLU A 19 17.01 36.82 21.71
C GLU A 19 17.30 37.39 20.31
N LEU A 20 18.56 37.32 19.87
CA LEU A 20 18.93 37.66 18.49
C LEU A 20 18.17 36.79 17.48
N LEU A 21 18.16 35.47 17.67
CA LEU A 21 17.49 34.53 16.76
C LEU A 21 15.97 34.75 16.75
N ARG A 22 15.35 35.04 17.92
CA ARG A 22 13.94 35.43 17.99
C ARG A 22 13.65 36.69 17.19
N THR A 23 14.52 37.70 17.30
CA THR A 23 14.38 38.95 16.55
C THR A 23 14.59 38.71 15.05
N LEU A 24 15.53 37.85 14.69
CA LEU A 24 15.79 37.49 13.30
C LEU A 24 14.59 36.77 12.65
N VAL A 25 13.93 35.84 13.37
CA VAL A 25 12.70 35.20 12.87
C VAL A 25 11.56 36.19 12.71
N LYS A 26 11.37 37.12 13.68
CA LYS A 26 10.38 38.20 13.55
C LYS A 26 10.67 39.10 12.36
N ALA A 27 11.92 39.48 12.15
CA ALA A 27 12.36 40.29 11.00
C ALA A 27 12.15 39.55 9.67
N SER A 28 12.43 38.26 9.61
CA SER A 28 12.17 37.43 8.43
C SER A 28 10.70 37.46 8.01
N ARG A 29 9.77 37.32 8.97
CA ARG A 29 8.34 37.44 8.72
C ARG A 29 7.95 38.86 8.25
N ALA A 30 8.50 39.89 8.88
CA ALA A 30 8.22 41.25 8.46
C ALA A 30 8.72 41.52 7.03
N PHE A 31 9.88 41.02 6.64
CA PHE A 31 10.44 41.17 5.29
C PHE A 31 9.66 40.36 4.22
N GLN A 32 8.97 39.32 4.65
CA GLN A 32 8.05 38.57 3.77
C GLN A 32 6.73 39.35 3.54
N MET A 33 6.20 39.97 4.59
CA MET A 33 4.88 40.64 4.53
C MET A 33 4.93 42.06 4.00
N TYR A 34 6.02 42.78 4.21
CA TYR A 34 6.11 44.21 3.90
C TYR A 34 7.16 44.52 2.84
N LEU A 35 6.84 45.42 1.91
CA LEU A 35 7.79 45.90 0.91
C LEU A 35 8.86 46.82 1.55
N PRO A 36 10.05 46.99 0.95
CA PRO A 36 11.14 47.79 1.50
C PRO A 36 10.81 49.28 1.77
N ASN A 37 9.78 49.83 1.14
CA ASN A 37 9.31 51.18 1.36
C ASN A 37 8.34 51.33 2.54
N ASN A 38 7.96 50.23 3.19
CA ASN A 38 7.03 50.23 4.31
C ASN A 38 7.77 50.57 5.63
N PRO A 39 7.21 51.46 6.50
CA PRO A 39 7.79 51.76 7.80
C PRO A 39 8.02 50.54 8.70
N MET A 40 7.19 49.48 8.59
CA MET A 40 7.35 48.23 9.34
C MET A 40 8.59 47.45 8.91
N PHE A 41 8.93 47.45 7.63
CA PHE A 41 10.17 46.87 7.15
C PHE A 41 11.38 47.56 7.76
N HIS A 42 11.43 48.91 7.73
CA HIS A 42 12.53 49.68 8.32
C HIS A 42 12.62 49.50 9.84
N ARG A 43 11.50 49.39 10.54
CA ARG A 43 11.47 49.15 11.99
C ARG A 43 12.04 47.76 12.30
N ALA A 44 11.65 46.72 11.52
CA ALA A 44 12.19 45.35 11.71
C ALA A 44 13.71 45.33 11.44
N ALA A 45 14.18 45.99 10.39
CA ALA A 45 15.61 46.09 10.09
C ALA A 45 16.38 46.79 11.24
N LYS A 46 15.88 47.89 11.75
CA LYS A 46 16.49 48.61 12.86
C LYS A 46 16.50 47.82 14.17
N ASN A 47 15.42 47.10 14.48
CA ASN A 47 15.38 46.22 15.65
C ASN A 47 16.42 45.10 15.54
N LEU A 48 16.65 44.59 14.31
CA LEU A 48 17.62 43.57 14.04
C LEU A 48 19.06 44.10 14.23
N GLU A 49 19.40 45.31 13.70
CA GLU A 49 20.67 45.98 13.96
C GLU A 49 20.94 46.12 15.45
N THR A 50 19.97 46.60 16.24
CA THR A 50 20.08 46.77 17.69
C THR A 50 20.28 45.42 18.41
N ALA A 51 19.65 44.35 17.93
CA ALA A 51 19.80 43.02 18.53
C ALA A 51 21.19 42.42 18.34
N PHE A 52 21.94 42.83 17.33
CA PHE A 52 23.34 42.42 17.11
C PHE A 52 24.34 43.18 17.98
N GLU A 53 24.05 44.39 18.49
CA GLU A 53 25.00 45.18 19.29
C GLU A 53 25.58 44.40 20.49
N PRO A 54 24.78 43.68 21.33
CA PRO A 54 25.36 42.91 22.42
C PRO A 54 26.26 41.77 21.94
N VAL A 55 25.88 41.10 20.85
CA VAL A 55 26.63 39.97 20.27
C VAL A 55 28.00 40.48 19.75
N TRP A 56 28.01 41.56 18.96
CA TRP A 56 29.25 42.14 18.42
C TRP A 56 30.15 42.83 19.45
N SER A 57 29.62 43.02 20.67
CA SER A 57 30.46 43.48 21.78
C SER A 57 31.27 42.35 22.40
N ALA A 58 30.86 41.09 22.21
CA ALA A 58 31.49 39.90 22.81
C ALA A 58 32.27 39.07 21.77
N VAL A 59 31.79 38.96 20.53
CA VAL A 59 32.38 38.15 19.45
C VAL A 59 32.40 38.92 18.12
N ASP A 60 33.38 38.65 17.26
CA ASP A 60 33.44 39.22 15.91
C ASP A 60 32.79 38.33 14.84
N GLU A 61 32.53 37.08 15.19
CA GLU A 61 31.92 36.04 14.33
C GLU A 61 30.97 35.18 15.14
N LEU A 62 29.74 34.97 14.62
CA LEU A 62 28.74 34.10 15.19
C LEU A 62 28.55 32.88 14.31
N VAL A 63 28.95 31.71 14.80
CA VAL A 63 28.87 30.43 14.06
C VAL A 63 27.70 29.64 14.60
N LEU A 64 26.66 29.46 13.79
CA LEU A 64 25.44 28.72 14.14
C LEU A 64 25.41 27.39 13.39
N THR A 65 25.30 26.29 14.11
CA THR A 65 25.01 24.97 13.52
C THR A 65 23.50 24.86 13.33
N VAL A 66 23.08 24.52 12.12
CA VAL A 66 21.68 24.39 11.73
C VAL A 66 21.30 22.92 11.79
N GLN A 67 20.34 22.59 12.63
CA GLN A 67 19.70 21.28 12.75
C GLN A 67 18.27 21.37 12.21
N GLU A 68 17.59 20.25 12.18
CA GLU A 68 16.24 20.15 11.59
C GLU A 68 15.23 21.13 12.20
N THR A 69 15.25 21.28 13.52
CA THR A 69 14.35 22.16 14.28
C THR A 69 15.07 23.23 15.08
N ASP A 70 16.43 23.18 15.12
CA ASP A 70 17.22 23.90 16.09
C ASP A 70 18.34 24.70 15.46
N PHE A 71 18.69 25.81 16.15
CA PHE A 71 19.98 26.46 15.99
C PHE A 71 20.82 26.14 17.22
N VAL A 72 22.04 25.69 16.98
CA VAL A 72 22.99 25.34 18.03
C VAL A 72 24.19 26.28 17.95
N TRP A 73 24.57 26.87 19.07
CA TRP A 73 25.76 27.69 19.24
C TRP A 73 26.63 27.12 20.35
N GLU A 74 27.91 26.89 20.07
CA GLU A 74 28.88 26.27 20.99
C GLU A 74 28.37 24.99 21.68
N GLY A 75 27.64 24.15 20.94
CA GLY A 75 27.10 22.88 21.44
C GLY A 75 25.82 23.01 22.27
N THR A 76 25.33 24.24 22.50
CA THR A 76 24.07 24.50 23.21
C THR A 76 22.96 24.86 22.23
N VAL A 77 21.76 24.28 22.37
CA VAL A 77 20.58 24.69 21.59
C VAL A 77 20.17 26.07 22.07
N VAL A 78 20.30 27.06 21.17
CA VAL A 78 19.97 28.47 21.45
C VAL A 78 18.62 28.90 20.90
N TYR A 79 18.06 28.13 19.98
CA TYR A 79 16.73 28.41 19.45
C TYR A 79 16.08 27.14 18.92
N HIS A 80 14.85 26.85 19.35
CA HIS A 80 14.05 25.70 18.93
C HIS A 80 12.73 26.15 18.33
N GLN A 81 12.31 25.52 17.21
CA GLN A 81 11.03 25.77 16.53
C GLN A 81 10.29 24.47 16.29
N LEU A 82 9.15 24.29 16.96
CA LEU A 82 8.30 23.09 16.86
C LEU A 82 7.65 22.93 15.47
N SER A 83 7.26 24.04 14.82
CA SER A 83 6.57 24.01 13.54
C SER A 83 7.55 24.06 12.37
N LYS A 84 7.65 23.00 11.58
CA LYS A 84 8.50 22.95 10.37
C LYS A 84 8.06 23.95 9.29
N ALA A 85 6.75 24.17 9.12
CA ALA A 85 6.21 25.02 8.06
C ALA A 85 6.73 26.47 8.12
N ASP A 86 6.88 27.02 9.34
CA ASP A 86 7.35 28.40 9.57
C ASP A 86 8.79 28.46 10.08
N SER A 87 9.46 27.33 10.21
CA SER A 87 10.79 27.26 10.78
C SER A 87 11.85 27.80 9.84
N LEU A 88 12.64 28.77 10.35
CA LEU A 88 13.83 29.25 9.66
C LEU A 88 14.91 28.17 9.63
N ALA A 89 15.07 27.42 10.73
CA ALA A 89 16.03 26.31 10.84
C ALA A 89 15.71 25.23 9.77
N TRP A 90 14.44 24.78 9.70
CA TRP A 90 14.01 23.82 8.70
C TRP A 90 14.23 24.29 7.27
N THR A 91 13.91 25.55 6.96
CA THR A 91 14.09 26.11 5.61
C THR A 91 15.55 26.05 5.15
N LEU A 92 16.50 26.30 6.05
CA LEU A 92 17.92 26.20 5.78
C LEU A 92 18.40 24.74 5.74
N TYR A 93 17.93 23.92 6.68
CA TYR A 93 18.35 22.54 6.84
C TYR A 93 17.92 21.63 5.70
N LYS A 94 16.67 21.78 5.20
CA LYS A 94 16.10 20.95 4.12
C LYS A 94 16.94 21.00 2.83
N ASP A 95 17.51 22.16 2.55
CA ASP A 95 18.33 22.39 1.34
C ASP A 95 19.83 22.12 1.59
N GLY A 96 20.14 21.42 2.69
CA GLY A 96 21.50 20.94 2.96
C GLY A 96 22.41 21.89 3.74
N LEU A 97 21.97 23.10 4.13
CA LEU A 97 22.76 24.02 4.92
C LEU A 97 22.93 23.48 6.35
N ARG A 98 24.18 23.40 6.84
CA ARG A 98 24.52 22.86 8.17
C ARG A 98 25.19 23.87 9.08
N VAL A 99 25.91 24.84 8.52
CA VAL A 99 26.54 25.88 9.30
C VAL A 99 26.28 27.22 8.65
N LEU A 100 25.83 28.18 9.44
CA LEU A 100 25.64 29.58 9.08
C LEU A 100 26.58 30.42 9.92
N THR A 101 27.51 31.11 9.29
CA THR A 101 28.46 32.01 9.95
C THR A 101 28.10 33.44 9.59
N LEU A 102 27.89 34.26 10.62
CA LEU A 102 27.59 35.68 10.49
C LEU A 102 28.77 36.48 11.06
N ARG A 103 29.28 37.46 10.32
CA ARG A 103 30.34 38.34 10.74
C ARG A 103 29.82 39.74 11.03
N LYS A 104 30.56 40.46 11.88
CA LYS A 104 30.23 41.85 12.25
C LYS A 104 30.10 42.73 11.03
N GLY A 105 28.97 43.44 10.91
CA GLY A 105 28.61 44.25 9.74
C GLY A 105 27.56 43.62 8.83
N VAL A 106 27.19 42.35 9.06
CA VAL A 106 26.16 41.64 8.27
C VAL A 106 24.80 42.30 8.39
N GLU A 107 24.49 42.91 9.53
CA GLU A 107 23.20 43.48 9.93
C GLU A 107 22.76 44.65 9.04
N VAL A 108 23.72 45.39 8.42
CA VAL A 108 23.40 46.63 7.69
C VAL A 108 22.75 46.35 6.33
N GLU A 109 23.39 45.54 5.50
CA GLU A 109 22.93 45.30 4.12
C GLU A 109 22.70 43.82 3.79
N GLU A 110 23.57 42.92 4.27
CA GLU A 110 23.56 41.55 3.82
C GLU A 110 22.48 40.71 4.50
N LEU A 111 22.19 40.96 5.77
CA LEU A 111 21.17 40.18 6.50
C LEU A 111 19.74 40.36 5.95
N PRO A 112 19.30 41.59 5.60
CA PRO A 112 18.02 41.75 4.89
C PRO A 112 18.01 41.06 3.52
N ARG A 113 19.13 40.98 2.83
CA ARG A 113 19.27 40.24 1.55
C ARG A 113 19.20 38.74 1.79
N LEU A 114 19.91 38.22 2.77
CA LEU A 114 19.86 36.81 3.18
C LEU A 114 18.44 36.36 3.51
N LEU A 115 17.74 37.13 4.35
CA LEU A 115 16.35 36.81 4.72
C LEU A 115 15.38 36.87 3.54
N ARG A 116 15.61 37.74 2.56
CA ARG A 116 14.82 37.75 1.31
C ARG A 116 15.07 36.50 0.47
N VAL A 117 16.33 36.04 0.36
CA VAL A 117 16.67 34.80 -0.33
C VAL A 117 15.99 33.60 0.33
N VAL A 118 16.08 33.51 1.67
CA VAL A 118 15.41 32.43 2.43
C VAL A 118 13.89 32.45 2.24
N ASN A 119 13.28 33.63 2.27
CA ASN A 119 11.84 33.76 2.03
C ASN A 119 11.46 33.42 0.58
N LYS A 120 12.31 33.74 -0.41
CA LYS A 120 12.10 33.32 -1.82
C LYS A 120 12.11 31.79 -1.91
N VAL A 121 13.08 31.12 -1.28
CA VAL A 121 13.21 29.66 -1.25
C VAL A 121 11.97 28.98 -0.63
N ARG A 122 11.37 29.57 0.41
CA ARG A 122 10.12 29.03 0.99
C ARG A 122 8.95 28.98 0.01
N GLY A 123 8.92 29.88 -0.96
CA GLY A 123 7.88 29.95 -1.98
C GLY A 123 8.20 29.17 -3.25
N LEU A 124 9.36 28.54 -3.36
CA LEU A 124 9.74 27.77 -4.53
C LEU A 124 9.08 26.39 -4.49
N SER A 125 8.62 25.96 -5.66
CA SER A 125 8.15 24.60 -5.89
C SER A 125 9.31 23.61 -5.67
N PRO A 126 9.06 22.36 -5.23
CA PRO A 126 10.09 21.32 -5.13
C PRO A 126 10.85 21.05 -6.45
N ASP A 127 10.23 21.36 -7.58
CA ASP A 127 10.79 21.18 -8.92
C ASP A 127 11.48 22.44 -9.47
N ALA A 128 11.64 23.48 -8.66
CA ALA A 128 12.33 24.70 -9.10
C ALA A 128 13.80 24.37 -9.40
N THR A 129 14.29 24.90 -10.52
CA THR A 129 15.70 24.76 -10.91
C THR A 129 16.65 25.59 -10.05
N GLU A 130 16.12 26.52 -9.25
CA GLU A 130 16.85 27.35 -8.29
C GLU A 130 16.65 26.79 -6.88
N ASP A 131 17.75 26.40 -6.21
CA ASP A 131 17.77 26.00 -4.81
C ASP A 131 18.42 27.08 -3.91
N LEU A 132 18.40 26.86 -2.60
CA LEU A 132 19.02 27.78 -1.64
C LEU A 132 20.52 28.00 -1.95
N PHE A 133 21.24 26.95 -2.33
CA PHE A 133 22.65 27.02 -2.65
C PHE A 133 22.91 27.97 -3.83
N THR A 134 22.17 27.77 -4.94
CA THR A 134 22.30 28.58 -6.16
C THR A 134 21.95 30.06 -5.90
N LEU A 135 20.90 30.31 -5.12
CA LEU A 135 20.48 31.68 -4.79
C LEU A 135 21.48 32.38 -3.87
N LEU A 136 22.04 31.69 -2.86
CA LEU A 136 23.06 32.28 -1.98
C LEU A 136 24.37 32.54 -2.74
N TRP A 137 24.75 31.65 -3.66
CA TRP A 137 25.93 31.81 -4.49
C TRP A 137 25.82 33.05 -5.41
N THR A 138 24.63 33.33 -5.92
CA THR A 138 24.40 34.46 -6.83
C THR A 138 24.47 35.83 -6.13
N GLU A 139 24.23 35.86 -4.81
CA GLU A 139 24.14 37.13 -4.04
C GLU A 139 25.49 37.68 -3.60
N GLU A 140 26.61 36.95 -3.73
CA GLU A 140 27.96 37.38 -3.38
C GLU A 140 28.06 38.04 -2.00
N PHE A 141 27.81 37.29 -0.92
CA PHE A 141 27.91 37.79 0.46
C PHE A 141 29.38 37.89 0.92
N HIS A 142 29.70 38.95 1.70
CA HIS A 142 31.03 39.16 2.30
C HIS A 142 31.04 38.87 3.80
N PHE A 143 29.93 39.09 4.49
CA PHE A 143 29.78 38.92 5.93
C PHE A 143 28.98 37.66 6.31
N VAL A 144 28.44 36.93 5.32
CA VAL A 144 27.76 35.67 5.51
C VAL A 144 28.60 34.55 4.89
N ASP A 145 28.91 33.51 5.66
CA ASP A 145 29.52 32.28 5.17
C ASP A 145 28.62 31.09 5.48
N VAL A 146 28.54 30.16 4.55
CA VAL A 146 27.60 29.00 4.65
C VAL A 146 28.32 27.71 4.30
N ARG A 147 28.03 26.64 5.05
CA ARG A 147 28.49 25.29 4.73
C ARG A 147 27.33 24.36 4.52
N PHE A 148 27.34 23.72 3.37
CA PHE A 148 26.37 22.71 2.98
C PHE A 148 26.93 21.30 3.18
N THR A 149 26.04 20.32 3.37
CA THR A 149 26.40 18.90 3.26
C THR A 149 26.59 18.60 1.78
N GLU A 150 27.75 18.07 1.38
CA GLU A 150 27.93 17.54 0.04
C GLU A 150 27.06 16.29 -0.11
N PHE A 151 25.97 16.39 -0.88
CA PHE A 151 25.26 15.24 -1.41
C PHE A 151 26.08 14.69 -2.57
N VAL A 152 26.98 13.76 -2.30
CA VAL A 152 27.55 12.92 -3.35
C VAL A 152 26.40 12.02 -3.83
N GLN A 153 25.81 12.35 -4.97
CA GLN A 153 24.98 11.41 -5.72
C GLN A 153 25.91 10.34 -6.30
N ASP A 154 26.15 9.30 -5.52
CA ASP A 154 26.87 8.12 -6.00
C ASP A 154 25.90 7.28 -6.85
N PHE A 155 25.92 7.54 -8.17
CA PHE A 155 25.35 6.63 -9.16
C PHE A 155 26.33 5.48 -9.37
N GLY A 156 26.34 4.50 -8.50
CA GLY A 156 27.16 3.30 -8.74
C GLY A 156 27.44 2.49 -7.48
N THR A 157 26.81 1.33 -7.42
CA THR A 157 27.12 0.18 -6.55
C THR A 157 27.08 0.42 -5.04
N ALA A 158 25.90 0.22 -4.46
CA ALA A 158 25.73 0.08 -3.02
C ALA A 158 26.25 -1.29 -2.56
N GLU A 159 27.44 -1.32 -2.00
CA GLU A 159 27.83 -2.37 -1.06
C GLU A 159 27.11 -2.11 0.27
N LEU A 160 26.25 -3.04 0.64
CA LEU A 160 25.48 -3.06 1.88
C LEU A 160 26.42 -3.11 3.09
N VAL A 161 26.45 -2.06 3.88
CA VAL A 161 27.01 -2.08 5.22
C VAL A 161 25.88 -2.52 6.18
N PRO A 162 26.01 -3.66 6.89
CA PRO A 162 24.97 -4.13 7.81
C PRO A 162 25.03 -3.30 9.10
N GLY A 163 23.98 -2.59 9.45
CA GLY A 163 23.82 -2.04 10.79
C GLY A 163 23.20 -0.65 10.95
N ALA A 164 22.84 0.06 9.89
CA ALA A 164 22.12 1.32 10.02
C ALA A 164 20.61 1.09 9.90
N GLN A 165 19.92 1.13 11.03
CA GLN A 165 18.47 1.20 11.06
C GLN A 165 18.04 2.59 10.57
N TYR A 166 17.72 2.69 9.30
CA TYR A 166 16.94 3.83 8.80
C TYR A 166 15.46 3.51 9.08
N SER A 167 14.86 4.21 10.04
CA SER A 167 13.41 4.25 10.14
C SER A 167 12.91 5.06 8.95
N ALA A 168 12.47 4.35 7.93
CA ALA A 168 11.79 4.95 6.81
C ALA A 168 10.39 5.39 7.24
N GLY A 169 10.13 6.70 7.13
CA GLY A 169 8.82 7.27 6.88
C GLY A 169 7.72 6.97 7.88
N ALA A 170 7.77 7.64 9.03
CA ALA A 170 6.52 8.05 9.64
C ALA A 170 5.88 9.08 8.69
N SER A 171 4.66 8.81 8.22
CA SER A 171 3.94 9.77 7.38
C SER A 171 3.72 11.05 8.18
N PHE A 172 3.72 12.19 7.50
CA PHE A 172 3.44 13.50 8.10
C PHE A 172 2.17 13.51 8.98
N ALA A 173 1.20 12.64 8.67
CA ALA A 173 -0.02 12.44 9.44
C ALA A 173 0.21 11.76 10.80
N ASP A 174 1.25 10.93 10.95
CA ASP A 174 1.57 10.27 12.22
C ASP A 174 2.39 11.19 13.14
N GLU A 175 3.25 12.05 12.59
CA GLU A 175 3.95 13.09 13.38
C GLU A 175 2.97 14.10 13.96
N VAL A 176 1.99 14.57 13.16
CA VAL A 176 0.93 15.48 13.67
C VAL A 176 0.05 14.80 14.72
N ARG A 177 -0.21 13.51 14.62
CA ARG A 177 -0.94 12.75 15.64
C ARG A 177 -0.15 12.59 16.94
N THR A 178 1.15 12.45 16.86
CA THR A 178 2.02 12.32 18.04
C THR A 178 2.09 13.63 18.81
N ASP A 179 2.15 14.76 18.11
CA ASP A 179 2.17 16.09 18.73
C ASP A 179 0.82 16.46 19.38
N LEU A 180 -0.31 16.06 18.77
CA LEU A 180 -1.63 16.25 19.35
C LEU A 180 -1.93 15.33 20.55
N ALA A 181 -1.30 14.15 20.61
CA ALA A 181 -1.43 13.23 21.74
C ALA A 181 -0.55 13.62 22.93
N ALA A 182 0.50 14.43 22.73
CA ALA A 182 1.38 14.91 23.78
C ALA A 182 0.79 16.10 24.55
N VAL A 183 -0.23 16.79 24.02
CA VAL A 183 -0.99 17.81 24.74
C VAL A 183 -2.12 17.12 25.49
N GLY A 184 -1.80 16.56 26.66
CA GLY A 184 -2.80 16.04 27.59
C GLY A 184 -3.75 17.15 28.06
N PRO A 185 -5.00 16.81 28.43
CA PRO A 185 -5.94 17.79 28.95
C PRO A 185 -5.50 18.18 30.37
N GLY A 186 -4.70 19.24 30.52
CA GLY A 186 -4.31 19.64 31.87
C GLY A 186 -3.26 20.69 32.05
N GLU A 187 -2.87 21.49 31.09
CA GLU A 187 -2.11 22.71 31.39
C GLU A 187 -2.75 23.91 30.70
N GLY A 188 -3.73 24.46 31.44
CA GLY A 188 -4.38 25.71 31.10
C GLY A 188 -3.40 26.87 31.25
N ILE A 189 -3.33 27.68 30.22
CA ILE A 189 -2.78 29.03 30.30
C ILE A 189 -3.58 29.76 31.41
N GLY A 190 -2.88 30.23 32.42
CA GLY A 190 -3.42 30.76 33.67
C GLY A 190 -4.54 31.78 33.48
N GLY A 191 -5.71 31.37 33.87
CA GLY A 191 -6.84 32.27 34.07
C GLY A 191 -6.65 33.12 35.30
N VAL A 192 -6.68 34.42 35.11
CA VAL A 192 -6.87 35.36 36.20
C VAL A 192 -8.31 35.16 36.69
N ALA A 193 -8.44 34.69 37.94
CA ALA A 193 -9.71 34.54 38.62
C ALA A 193 -10.35 35.91 38.86
N ALA A 194 -11.50 36.17 38.25
CA ALA A 194 -12.43 37.17 38.67
C ALA A 194 -13.50 36.48 39.52
N GLN A 195 -13.51 36.82 40.79
CA GLN A 195 -14.54 36.41 41.75
C GLN A 195 -15.87 37.03 41.37
N GLY A 196 -16.88 36.21 41.26
CA GLY A 196 -18.24 36.65 41.09
C GLY A 196 -18.85 37.14 42.37
N GLU A 197 -19.56 38.22 42.30
CA GLU A 197 -20.67 38.55 43.22
C GLU A 197 -21.92 38.87 42.39
N THR A 198 -22.93 38.10 42.62
CA THR A 198 -24.32 38.32 42.21
C THR A 198 -24.91 39.47 42.96
N VAL A 199 -25.49 40.49 42.28
CA VAL A 199 -26.69 41.20 42.78
C VAL A 199 -27.50 41.77 41.61
N ALA A 200 -28.81 41.73 41.81
CA ALA A 200 -29.94 41.96 40.95
C ALA A 200 -30.15 43.42 40.42
N GLU A 201 -30.90 43.45 39.35
CA GLU A 201 -31.93 44.43 38.91
C GLU A 201 -31.95 45.87 39.49
N GLY A 202 -32.08 46.81 38.61
CA GLY A 202 -32.63 48.12 38.96
C GLY A 202 -32.36 49.23 37.95
N GLU A 203 -33.41 49.70 37.40
CA GLU A 203 -33.67 50.75 36.44
C GLU A 203 -33.02 52.11 36.65
N GLU A 204 -33.04 52.88 35.55
CA GLU A 204 -33.20 54.30 35.36
C GLU A 204 -32.03 55.30 35.43
N ALA A 205 -31.86 55.93 34.28
CA ALA A 205 -31.82 57.33 33.93
C ALA A 205 -31.03 58.36 34.78
N GLY A 206 -30.24 59.14 34.10
CA GLY A 206 -30.03 60.52 34.49
C GLY A 206 -28.65 61.11 34.28
N ALA A 207 -28.51 61.81 33.21
CA ALA A 207 -27.92 63.15 33.00
C ALA A 207 -26.70 63.66 33.81
N ALA A 208 -25.74 64.13 33.01
CA ALA A 208 -24.99 65.41 33.12
C ALA A 208 -23.83 65.51 34.16
N GLY A 209 -22.71 65.98 33.62
CA GLY A 209 -21.75 66.77 34.39
C GLY A 209 -20.30 66.61 33.94
N GLU A 210 -19.92 67.37 32.95
CA GLU A 210 -18.76 68.24 32.80
C GLU A 210 -17.55 68.03 33.73
N ALA A 211 -16.36 67.84 33.23
CA ALA A 211 -15.36 68.83 32.91
C ALA A 211 -13.92 68.27 33.02
N GLY A 212 -13.16 68.57 32.02
CA GLY A 212 -11.76 68.93 32.25
C GLY A 212 -10.66 68.14 31.61
N GLY A 213 -10.12 68.67 30.51
CA GLY A 213 -8.77 68.36 30.10
C GLY A 213 -8.59 68.21 28.60
N ALA A 214 -8.66 69.32 27.87
CA ALA A 214 -8.20 69.39 26.47
C ALA A 214 -6.69 69.21 26.42
N VAL A 215 -6.25 68.18 25.74
CA VAL A 215 -4.90 68.08 25.19
C VAL A 215 -5.07 67.85 23.70
N ASP A 216 -4.41 68.68 22.91
CA ASP A 216 -4.43 68.88 21.48
C ASP A 216 -4.78 67.67 20.62
N ALA A 217 -5.90 67.81 19.94
CA ALA A 217 -6.27 66.97 18.80
C ALA A 217 -5.36 67.33 17.62
N VAL A 218 -4.32 66.58 17.41
CA VAL A 218 -3.58 66.53 16.16
C VAL A 218 -4.55 65.97 15.10
N ASP A 219 -4.82 66.80 14.09
CA ASP A 219 -5.71 66.50 12.96
C ASP A 219 -5.15 65.26 12.19
N ARG A 220 -5.69 64.08 12.49
CA ARG A 220 -5.32 62.82 11.84
C ARG A 220 -6.08 62.71 10.53
N PRO A 221 -5.42 62.35 9.42
CA PRO A 221 -6.12 62.11 8.16
C PRO A 221 -7.13 60.97 8.34
N LYS A 222 -8.37 61.20 7.95
CA LYS A 222 -9.44 60.20 7.97
C LYS A 222 -9.04 59.01 7.12
N GLY A 223 -8.90 57.84 7.79
CA GLY A 223 -8.58 56.55 7.14
C GLY A 223 -7.32 55.86 7.65
N VAL A 224 -6.61 56.40 8.66
CA VAL A 224 -5.51 55.73 9.31
C VAL A 224 -6.05 55.06 10.58
N VAL A 225 -6.20 53.76 10.57
CA VAL A 225 -6.54 52.92 11.74
C VAL A 225 -5.28 52.83 12.62
N ASP A 226 -5.39 53.10 13.92
CA ASP A 226 -4.28 52.95 14.85
C ASP A 226 -3.95 51.45 14.98
N ILE A 227 -2.65 51.13 15.04
CA ILE A 227 -2.19 49.75 15.18
C ILE A 227 -2.74 49.12 16.46
N ASP A 228 -2.90 49.91 17.52
CA ASP A 228 -3.47 49.45 18.78
C ASP A 228 -4.99 49.20 18.70
N GLU A 229 -5.72 49.93 17.82
CA GLU A 229 -7.12 49.64 17.50
C GLU A 229 -7.28 48.40 16.61
N PHE A 230 -6.33 48.17 15.70
CA PHE A 230 -6.33 46.98 14.84
C PHE A 230 -6.01 45.71 15.65
N ASP A 231 -5.10 45.79 16.61
CA ASP A 231 -4.76 44.70 17.51
C ASP A 231 -5.93 44.34 18.43
N SER A 232 -6.70 45.34 18.91
CA SER A 232 -7.83 45.10 19.83
C SER A 232 -9.06 44.48 19.14
N THR A 233 -9.27 44.71 17.84
CA THR A 233 -10.39 44.12 17.10
C THR A 233 -10.17 42.70 16.62
N LEU A 234 -8.92 42.25 16.54
CA LEU A 234 -8.58 40.90 16.10
C LEU A 234 -8.56 39.86 17.27
N TYR A 235 -8.60 40.29 18.52
CA TYR A 235 -8.38 39.42 19.70
C TYR A 235 -9.60 39.17 20.57
N PHE A 236 -10.79 39.67 20.21
CA PHE A 236 -12.02 39.38 20.96
C PHE A 236 -12.91 38.38 20.21
N LEU A 237 -12.36 37.19 19.96
CA LEU A 237 -13.21 36.04 19.69
C LEU A 237 -13.80 35.58 21.03
N ASP A 238 -15.11 35.41 21.09
CA ASP A 238 -15.71 34.77 22.26
C ASP A 238 -15.30 33.29 22.36
N ALA A 239 -15.53 32.68 23.51
CA ALA A 239 -15.14 31.28 23.73
C ALA A 239 -15.78 30.33 22.70
N GLY A 240 -16.99 30.62 22.21
CA GLY A 240 -17.68 29.83 21.20
C GLY A 240 -17.06 29.99 19.82
N GLU A 241 -16.63 31.20 19.46
CA GLU A 241 -15.92 31.46 18.19
C GLU A 241 -14.52 30.83 18.17
N ILE A 242 -13.81 30.83 19.30
CA ILE A 242 -12.53 30.13 19.47
C ILE A 242 -12.71 28.61 19.33
N ASP A 243 -13.75 28.05 19.93
CA ASP A 243 -14.05 26.63 19.82
C ASP A 243 -14.42 26.25 18.38
N MET A 244 -15.22 27.07 17.69
CA MET A 244 -15.60 26.85 16.30
C MET A 244 -14.38 26.95 15.37
N LEU A 245 -13.55 27.98 15.51
CA LEU A 245 -12.33 28.17 14.73
C LEU A 245 -11.32 27.03 15.01
N SER A 246 -11.21 26.59 16.26
CA SER A 246 -10.36 25.47 16.65
C SER A 246 -10.87 24.15 16.06
N ALA A 247 -12.18 23.96 15.96
CA ALA A 247 -12.79 22.81 15.31
C ALA A 247 -12.54 22.84 13.79
N ASP A 248 -12.70 23.99 13.15
CA ASP A 248 -12.44 24.16 11.71
C ASP A 248 -10.96 23.98 11.38
N LEU A 249 -10.06 24.51 12.22
CA LEU A 249 -8.62 24.27 12.08
C LEU A 249 -8.27 22.80 12.22
N ARG A 250 -8.84 22.10 13.20
CA ARG A 250 -8.61 20.63 13.36
C ARG A 250 -9.13 19.88 12.15
N LEU A 251 -10.29 20.25 11.62
CA LEU A 251 -10.85 19.64 10.40
C LEU A 251 -9.92 19.86 9.20
N GLU A 252 -9.37 21.06 9.03
CA GLU A 252 -8.46 21.39 7.92
C GLU A 252 -7.09 20.68 8.08
N TYR A 253 -6.55 20.60 9.30
CA TYR A 253 -5.33 19.84 9.57
C TYR A 253 -5.48 18.32 9.38
N THR A 254 -6.71 17.80 9.55
CA THR A 254 -7.00 16.37 9.32
C THR A 254 -7.45 16.08 7.90
N ARG A 255 -7.65 17.11 7.07
CA ARG A 255 -8.04 16.97 5.67
C ARG A 255 -6.89 16.35 4.87
N ASP A 256 -7.19 15.31 4.12
CA ASP A 256 -6.24 14.77 3.15
C ASP A 256 -6.07 15.75 1.99
N LEU A 257 -4.99 16.54 2.03
CA LEU A 257 -4.68 17.56 1.02
C LEU A 257 -4.45 16.93 -0.36
N ARG A 258 -4.01 15.68 -0.42
CA ARG A 258 -3.79 14.97 -1.69
C ARG A 258 -5.11 14.63 -2.34
N ASP A 259 -6.05 14.11 -1.57
CA ASP A 259 -7.40 13.79 -2.06
C ASP A 259 -8.10 15.06 -2.55
N ALA A 260 -7.98 16.16 -1.81
CA ALA A 260 -8.49 17.45 -2.22
C ALA A 260 -7.81 18.00 -3.49
N SER A 261 -6.49 17.83 -3.61
CA SER A 261 -5.73 18.26 -4.80
C SER A 261 -6.08 17.44 -6.02
N LEU A 262 -6.20 16.10 -5.87
CA LEU A 262 -6.64 15.23 -6.95
C LEU A 262 -8.06 15.55 -7.41
N SER A 263 -9.00 15.76 -6.46
CA SER A 263 -10.37 16.19 -6.80
C SER A 263 -10.37 17.49 -7.57
N ALA A 264 -9.56 18.47 -7.15
CA ALA A 264 -9.44 19.75 -7.86
C ALA A 264 -8.87 19.58 -9.28
N LEU A 265 -7.90 18.68 -9.50
CA LEU A 265 -7.37 18.37 -10.83
C LEU A 265 -8.46 17.77 -11.74
N TYR A 266 -9.29 16.87 -11.22
CA TYR A 266 -10.41 16.31 -11.99
C TYR A 266 -11.48 17.35 -12.30
N ASP A 267 -11.83 18.22 -11.33
CA ASP A 267 -12.78 19.33 -11.55
C ASP A 267 -12.26 20.32 -12.61
N LEU A 268 -10.97 20.63 -12.58
CA LEU A 268 -10.32 21.47 -13.60
C LEU A 268 -10.38 20.80 -14.98
N PHE A 269 -10.07 19.50 -15.07
CA PHE A 269 -10.14 18.75 -16.33
C PHE A 269 -11.55 18.78 -16.95
N GLU A 270 -12.59 18.69 -16.13
CA GLU A 270 -13.98 18.78 -16.59
C GLU A 270 -14.38 20.20 -17.00
N SER A 271 -13.93 21.19 -16.22
CA SER A 271 -14.32 22.58 -16.42
C SER A 271 -13.64 23.26 -17.61
N TYR A 272 -12.39 22.89 -17.88
CA TYR A 272 -11.63 23.45 -18.99
C TYR A 272 -11.82 22.63 -20.27
N ALA A 273 -12.09 23.34 -21.39
CA ALA A 273 -12.27 22.70 -22.70
C ALA A 273 -11.01 22.73 -23.57
N GLU A 274 -9.99 23.50 -23.17
CA GLU A 274 -8.73 23.64 -23.88
C GLU A 274 -7.92 22.34 -23.81
N ASP A 275 -7.55 21.83 -24.99
CA ASP A 275 -6.83 20.56 -25.09
C ASP A 275 -5.47 20.60 -24.39
N GLU A 276 -4.75 21.72 -24.46
CA GLU A 276 -3.43 21.90 -23.85
C GLU A 276 -3.50 21.77 -22.32
N VAL A 277 -4.52 22.39 -21.68
CA VAL A 277 -4.74 22.33 -20.23
C VAL A 277 -5.07 20.87 -19.80
N ARG A 278 -5.92 20.20 -20.56
CA ARG A 278 -6.28 18.79 -20.30
C ARG A 278 -5.08 17.86 -20.42
N GLU A 279 -4.23 18.08 -21.43
CA GLU A 279 -3.00 17.30 -21.61
C GLU A 279 -2.02 17.48 -20.44
N GLU A 280 -1.90 18.72 -19.93
CA GLU A 280 -1.05 19.03 -18.77
C GLU A 280 -1.58 18.38 -17.50
N ILE A 281 -2.89 18.48 -17.22
CA ILE A 281 -3.51 17.84 -16.05
C ILE A 281 -3.32 16.32 -16.09
N LEU A 282 -3.50 15.68 -17.24
CA LEU A 282 -3.24 14.24 -17.38
C LEU A 282 -1.78 13.91 -17.12
N GLY A 283 -0.85 14.75 -17.58
CA GLY A 283 0.58 14.59 -17.31
C GLY A 283 0.90 14.62 -15.82
N VAL A 284 0.26 15.53 -15.05
CA VAL A 284 0.40 15.60 -13.60
C VAL A 284 -0.12 14.32 -12.93
N ILE A 285 -1.32 13.87 -13.28
CA ILE A 285 -1.92 12.64 -12.71
C ILE A 285 -1.05 11.41 -13.02
N GLU A 286 -0.57 11.28 -14.25
CA GLU A 286 0.31 10.19 -14.69
C GLU A 286 1.65 10.18 -13.95
N THR A 287 2.16 11.34 -13.56
CA THR A 287 3.41 11.48 -12.81
C THR A 287 3.23 11.17 -11.32
N LEU A 288 2.10 11.57 -10.74
CA LEU A 288 1.79 11.33 -9.32
C LEU A 288 1.49 9.85 -9.02
N PHE A 289 0.82 9.16 -9.92
CA PHE A 289 0.33 7.80 -9.70
C PHE A 289 1.42 6.77 -9.32
N PRO A 290 2.58 6.69 -9.99
CA PRO A 290 3.66 5.80 -9.58
C PRO A 290 4.20 6.12 -8.18
N SER A 291 4.28 7.41 -7.83
CA SER A 291 4.73 7.84 -6.49
C SER A 291 3.78 7.39 -5.40
N MET A 292 2.47 7.46 -5.64
CA MET A 292 1.44 6.97 -4.72
C MET A 292 1.50 5.45 -4.54
N LEU A 293 1.69 4.71 -5.62
CA LEU A 293 1.87 3.25 -5.56
C LEU A 293 3.11 2.86 -4.75
N ASN A 294 4.24 3.55 -4.98
CA ASN A 294 5.49 3.30 -4.26
C ASN A 294 5.40 3.69 -2.78
N ALA A 295 4.60 4.70 -2.44
CA ALA A 295 4.31 5.10 -1.07
C ALA A 295 3.34 4.15 -0.35
N GLY A 296 2.76 3.16 -1.05
CA GLY A 296 1.79 2.22 -0.48
C GLY A 296 0.39 2.82 -0.30
N GLU A 297 0.10 3.95 -0.96
CA GLU A 297 -1.19 4.66 -0.89
C GLU A 297 -2.25 3.98 -1.79
N PHE A 298 -2.54 2.73 -1.53
CA PHE A 298 -3.33 1.88 -2.44
C PHE A 298 -4.78 2.32 -2.56
N ARG A 299 -5.37 2.81 -1.46
CA ARG A 299 -6.73 3.34 -1.47
C ARG A 299 -6.86 4.58 -2.36
N ALA A 300 -5.93 5.52 -2.20
CA ALA A 300 -5.89 6.73 -3.03
C ALA A 300 -5.59 6.38 -4.50
N SER A 301 -4.66 5.46 -4.76
CA SER A 301 -4.38 4.97 -6.11
C SER A 301 -5.60 4.31 -6.77
N ALA A 302 -6.37 3.53 -6.02
CA ALA A 302 -7.63 2.95 -6.51
C ALA A 302 -8.68 4.02 -6.82
N ALA A 303 -8.78 5.07 -5.96
CA ALA A 303 -9.67 6.20 -6.18
C ALA A 303 -9.30 6.95 -7.47
N VAL A 304 -8.00 7.21 -7.70
CA VAL A 304 -7.50 7.83 -8.95
C VAL A 304 -7.93 7.04 -10.19
N LEU A 305 -7.78 5.72 -10.18
CA LEU A 305 -8.16 4.88 -11.32
C LEU A 305 -9.68 4.88 -11.56
N ARG A 306 -10.49 4.83 -10.49
CA ARG A 306 -11.95 4.90 -10.59
C ARG A 306 -12.41 6.23 -11.15
N GLU A 307 -11.86 7.32 -10.60
CA GLU A 307 -12.22 8.67 -11.02
C GLU A 307 -11.79 8.94 -12.46
N THR A 308 -10.58 8.52 -12.84
CA THR A 308 -10.11 8.61 -14.24
C THR A 308 -11.03 7.86 -15.21
N ARG A 309 -11.54 6.70 -14.79
CA ARG A 309 -12.50 5.93 -15.60
C ARG A 309 -13.84 6.67 -15.73
N ALA A 310 -14.36 7.18 -14.62
CA ALA A 310 -15.60 7.96 -14.60
C ALA A 310 -15.47 9.25 -15.43
N LEU A 311 -14.31 9.91 -15.36
CA LEU A 311 -13.98 11.09 -16.13
C LEU A 311 -14.06 10.85 -17.65
N ALA A 312 -13.55 9.70 -18.12
CA ALA A 312 -13.61 9.32 -19.53
C ALA A 312 -15.06 9.21 -20.07
N GLU A 313 -16.02 8.91 -19.19
CA GLU A 313 -17.43 8.76 -19.52
C GLU A 313 -18.21 10.07 -19.42
N ARG A 314 -17.94 10.90 -18.36
CA ARG A 314 -18.76 12.07 -18.03
C ARG A 314 -18.22 13.38 -18.58
N ALA A 315 -16.91 13.53 -18.84
CA ALA A 315 -16.35 14.80 -19.26
C ALA A 315 -16.86 15.22 -20.66
N PRO A 316 -17.42 16.45 -20.79
CA PRO A 316 -17.97 16.91 -22.05
C PRO A 316 -16.86 17.23 -23.06
N GLY A 317 -17.14 17.01 -24.34
CA GLY A 317 -16.27 17.44 -25.43
C GLY A 317 -14.88 16.77 -25.49
N LEU A 318 -14.72 15.61 -24.86
CA LEU A 318 -13.46 14.85 -24.93
C LEU A 318 -13.15 14.40 -26.37
N GLN A 319 -11.95 14.74 -26.83
CA GLN A 319 -11.41 14.22 -28.07
C GLN A 319 -11.05 12.74 -27.93
N GLN A 320 -10.95 12.02 -29.06
CA GLN A 320 -10.58 10.59 -29.03
C GLN A 320 -9.19 10.39 -28.43
N GLY A 321 -8.24 11.31 -28.68
CA GLY A 321 -6.89 11.25 -28.09
C GLY A 321 -6.88 11.23 -26.55
N HIS A 322 -7.70 12.09 -25.91
CA HIS A 322 -7.84 12.10 -24.45
C HIS A 322 -8.47 10.81 -23.93
N ARG A 323 -9.50 10.29 -24.62
CA ARG A 323 -10.13 9.01 -24.25
C ARG A 323 -9.15 7.85 -24.30
N ASP A 324 -8.35 7.81 -25.36
CA ASP A 324 -7.32 6.76 -25.53
C ASP A 324 -6.23 6.87 -24.46
N ARG A 325 -5.82 8.09 -24.11
CA ARG A 325 -4.82 8.35 -23.06
C ARG A 325 -5.34 7.94 -21.67
N LEU A 326 -6.56 8.35 -21.33
CA LEU A 326 -7.23 7.93 -20.08
C LEU A 326 -7.38 6.41 -20.00
N ALA A 327 -7.80 5.77 -21.10
CA ALA A 327 -7.94 4.31 -21.17
C ALA A 327 -6.59 3.60 -20.99
N LYS A 328 -5.52 4.14 -21.60
CA LYS A 328 -4.15 3.64 -21.45
C LYS A 328 -3.66 3.79 -20.01
N PHE A 329 -3.86 4.95 -19.40
CA PHE A 329 -3.48 5.19 -18.01
C PHE A 329 -4.13 4.18 -17.06
N VAL A 330 -5.46 3.98 -17.15
CA VAL A 330 -6.15 2.98 -16.31
C VAL A 330 -5.67 1.54 -16.61
N ALA A 331 -5.18 1.28 -17.81
CA ALA A 331 -4.64 -0.04 -18.16
C ALA A 331 -3.24 -0.29 -17.59
N GLN A 332 -2.46 0.75 -17.30
CA GLN A 332 -1.07 0.65 -16.84
C GLN A 332 -0.92 -0.23 -15.61
N LEU A 333 -1.82 -0.09 -14.61
CA LEU A 333 -1.77 -0.92 -13.39
C LEU A 333 -1.80 -2.42 -13.71
N SER A 334 -2.41 -2.79 -14.82
CA SER A 334 -2.58 -4.19 -15.24
C SER A 334 -1.46 -4.68 -16.17
N GLU A 335 -0.45 -3.86 -16.43
CA GLU A 335 0.73 -4.27 -17.20
C GLU A 335 1.57 -5.27 -16.40
N PRO A 336 2.08 -6.33 -17.02
CA PRO A 336 2.81 -7.40 -16.32
C PRO A 336 3.96 -6.89 -15.45
N ALA A 337 4.71 -5.88 -15.91
CA ALA A 337 5.81 -5.29 -15.17
C ALA A 337 5.33 -4.59 -13.89
N ILE A 338 4.27 -3.81 -13.98
CA ILE A 338 3.69 -3.07 -12.83
C ILE A 338 3.08 -4.04 -11.83
N VAL A 339 2.31 -5.04 -12.30
CA VAL A 339 1.73 -6.08 -11.44
C VAL A 339 2.83 -6.86 -10.73
N SER A 340 3.93 -7.20 -11.41
CA SER A 340 5.05 -7.92 -10.80
C SER A 340 5.73 -7.10 -9.71
N GLN A 341 5.98 -5.80 -9.95
CA GLN A 341 6.53 -4.89 -8.94
C GLN A 341 5.59 -4.75 -7.74
N LEU A 342 4.29 -4.62 -7.98
CA LEU A 342 3.28 -4.55 -6.91
C LEU A 342 3.28 -5.83 -6.07
N MET A 343 3.31 -7.01 -6.69
CA MET A 343 3.35 -8.29 -5.98
C MET A 343 4.60 -8.43 -5.14
N GLN A 344 5.75 -8.03 -5.68
CA GLN A 344 7.02 -8.03 -4.97
C GLN A 344 6.98 -7.08 -3.76
N ALA A 345 6.53 -5.84 -3.93
CA ALA A 345 6.43 -4.86 -2.86
C ALA A 345 5.49 -5.32 -1.73
N LEU A 346 4.35 -5.95 -2.08
CA LEU A 346 3.41 -6.52 -1.11
C LEU A 346 4.01 -7.70 -0.34
N ASP A 347 4.82 -8.52 -0.98
CA ASP A 347 5.44 -9.69 -0.33
C ASP A 347 6.62 -9.29 0.58
N GLU A 348 7.38 -8.25 0.22
CA GLU A 348 8.51 -7.72 0.99
C GLU A 348 8.07 -6.96 2.26
N GLY A 349 6.83 -6.50 2.33
CA GLY A 349 6.18 -6.03 3.57
C GLY A 349 6.68 -4.69 4.13
N THR A 350 7.37 -3.86 3.34
CA THR A 350 7.79 -2.52 3.75
C THR A 350 6.57 -1.57 3.79
N GLY A 351 6.11 -1.18 5.00
CA GLY A 351 4.98 -0.25 5.18
C GLY A 351 3.64 -0.90 4.85
N ARG A 352 3.24 -1.94 5.60
CA ARG A 352 2.07 -2.76 5.27
C ARG A 352 0.76 -1.96 5.25
N PRO A 353 0.18 -1.68 4.08
CA PRO A 353 -1.14 -1.07 3.96
C PRO A 353 -2.21 -2.02 4.52
N SER A 354 -3.39 -1.50 4.83
CA SER A 354 -4.48 -2.34 5.31
C SER A 354 -4.92 -3.37 4.26
N ASP A 355 -5.36 -4.54 4.70
CA ASP A 355 -5.89 -5.58 3.80
C ASP A 355 -7.03 -5.04 2.93
N ALA A 356 -7.82 -4.09 3.47
CA ALA A 356 -8.91 -3.44 2.76
C ALA A 356 -8.39 -2.55 1.60
N ASP A 357 -7.34 -1.79 1.82
CA ASP A 357 -6.74 -0.91 0.80
C ASP A 357 -6.08 -1.71 -0.32
N ILE A 358 -5.39 -2.81 0.04
CA ILE A 358 -4.85 -3.75 -0.94
C ILE A 358 -5.97 -4.32 -1.82
N MET A 359 -7.06 -4.79 -1.20
CA MET A 359 -8.20 -5.35 -1.95
C MET A 359 -8.89 -4.30 -2.82
N GLU A 360 -8.95 -3.05 -2.37
CA GLU A 360 -9.53 -1.95 -3.15
C GLU A 360 -8.71 -1.69 -4.42
N LEU A 361 -7.38 -1.66 -4.32
CA LEU A 361 -6.50 -1.52 -5.49
C LEU A 361 -6.58 -2.73 -6.42
N LEU A 362 -6.55 -3.97 -5.88
CA LEU A 362 -6.60 -5.18 -6.69
C LEU A 362 -7.92 -5.32 -7.48
N ARG A 363 -9.03 -4.72 -7.00
CA ARG A 363 -10.30 -4.67 -7.73
C ARG A 363 -10.26 -3.81 -8.99
N GLU A 364 -9.34 -2.86 -9.05
CA GLU A 364 -9.17 -2.00 -10.23
C GLU A 364 -8.37 -2.67 -11.37
N LEU A 365 -7.78 -3.84 -11.09
CA LEU A 365 -7.05 -4.61 -12.10
C LEU A 365 -7.96 -5.06 -13.24
N ARG A 366 -7.45 -4.95 -14.46
CA ARG A 366 -8.10 -5.39 -15.69
C ARG A 366 -7.79 -6.86 -15.98
N PRO A 367 -8.57 -7.50 -16.87
CA PRO A 367 -8.38 -8.91 -17.19
C PRO A 367 -6.96 -9.29 -17.60
N GLY A 368 -6.22 -8.39 -18.26
CA GLY A 368 -4.83 -8.60 -18.66
C GLY A 368 -3.86 -8.91 -17.51
N ALA A 369 -4.17 -8.49 -16.28
CA ALA A 369 -3.37 -8.80 -15.11
C ALA A 369 -3.48 -10.26 -14.64
N LEU A 370 -4.51 -11.00 -15.11
CA LEU A 370 -4.83 -12.34 -14.61
C LEU A 370 -3.66 -13.32 -14.77
N SER A 371 -2.96 -13.27 -15.91
CA SER A 371 -1.79 -14.12 -16.17
C SER A 371 -0.71 -13.94 -15.12
N THR A 372 -0.30 -12.69 -14.91
CA THR A 372 0.77 -12.33 -13.97
C THR A 372 0.38 -12.63 -12.53
N LEU A 373 -0.87 -12.36 -12.13
CA LEU A 373 -1.35 -12.67 -10.80
C LEU A 373 -1.35 -14.18 -10.50
N VAL A 374 -1.80 -14.98 -11.47
CA VAL A 374 -1.82 -16.45 -11.36
C VAL A 374 -0.39 -17.01 -11.24
N GLU A 375 0.55 -16.43 -11.96
CA GLU A 375 1.98 -16.77 -11.91
C GLU A 375 2.61 -16.41 -10.55
N TRP A 376 2.29 -15.23 -10.00
CA TRP A 376 2.84 -14.75 -8.74
C TRP A 376 2.25 -15.42 -7.50
N THR A 377 0.99 -15.83 -7.55
CA THR A 377 0.27 -16.42 -6.39
C THR A 377 1.07 -17.52 -5.66
N PRO A 378 1.66 -18.53 -6.34
CA PRO A 378 2.44 -19.57 -5.67
C PRO A 378 3.80 -19.08 -5.18
N ARG A 379 4.33 -17.97 -5.69
CA ARG A 379 5.64 -17.39 -5.35
C ARG A 379 5.60 -16.53 -4.08
N LEU A 380 4.42 -16.00 -3.73
CA LEU A 380 4.24 -15.15 -2.55
C LEU A 380 4.58 -15.91 -1.27
N THR A 381 5.45 -15.33 -0.45
CA THR A 381 5.88 -15.90 0.83
C THR A 381 4.93 -15.55 1.98
N SER A 382 4.37 -14.32 1.95
CA SER A 382 3.40 -13.83 2.92
C SER A 382 2.05 -14.50 2.76
N ALA A 383 1.64 -15.37 3.70
CA ALA A 383 0.36 -16.05 3.66
C ALA A 383 -0.86 -15.11 3.63
N PRO A 384 -0.90 -13.98 4.39
CA PRO A 384 -1.99 -13.02 4.29
C PRO A 384 -2.10 -12.36 2.91
N VAL A 385 -0.96 -11.91 2.34
CA VAL A 385 -0.94 -11.31 0.99
C VAL A 385 -1.39 -12.32 -0.05
N ARG A 386 -0.92 -13.56 0.04
CA ARG A 386 -1.35 -14.65 -0.87
C ARG A 386 -2.86 -14.83 -0.84
N ALA A 387 -3.48 -14.85 0.36
CA ALA A 387 -4.93 -14.99 0.48
C ALA A 387 -5.70 -13.85 -0.18
N LEU A 388 -5.21 -12.60 -0.07
CA LEU A 388 -5.82 -11.43 -0.73
C LEU A 388 -5.68 -11.52 -2.25
N VAL A 389 -4.50 -11.90 -2.75
CA VAL A 389 -4.25 -12.07 -4.18
C VAL A 389 -5.09 -13.22 -4.75
N GLU A 390 -5.21 -14.35 -4.04
CA GLU A 390 -6.10 -15.46 -4.44
C GLU A 390 -7.56 -15.03 -4.55
N ALA A 391 -8.05 -14.21 -3.60
CA ALA A 391 -9.40 -13.68 -3.64
C ALA A 391 -9.59 -12.74 -4.84
N ALA A 392 -8.63 -11.87 -5.13
CA ALA A 392 -8.65 -10.98 -6.29
C ALA A 392 -8.60 -11.76 -7.61
N VAL A 393 -7.73 -12.75 -7.72
CA VAL A 393 -7.63 -13.66 -8.88
C VAL A 393 -8.96 -14.38 -9.12
N GLN A 394 -9.56 -14.91 -8.07
CA GLN A 394 -10.86 -15.61 -8.17
C GLN A 394 -11.97 -14.66 -8.63
N GLN A 395 -12.02 -13.44 -8.09
CA GLN A 395 -12.98 -12.42 -8.48
C GLN A 395 -12.79 -12.00 -9.94
N LEU A 396 -11.56 -11.70 -10.34
CA LEU A 396 -11.21 -11.27 -11.70
C LEU A 396 -11.53 -12.36 -12.73
N ALA A 397 -11.14 -13.60 -12.45
CA ALA A 397 -11.40 -14.74 -13.33
C ALA A 397 -12.89 -15.07 -13.44
N SER A 398 -13.67 -14.96 -12.36
CA SER A 398 -15.12 -15.20 -12.39
C SER A 398 -15.85 -14.15 -13.23
N ALA A 399 -15.42 -12.88 -13.15
CA ALA A 399 -15.96 -11.79 -13.97
C ALA A 399 -15.53 -11.89 -15.44
N HIS A 400 -14.31 -12.40 -15.72
CA HIS A 400 -13.70 -12.44 -17.05
C HIS A 400 -13.26 -13.84 -17.47
N GLN A 401 -14.24 -14.79 -17.49
CA GLN A 401 -13.99 -16.19 -17.81
C GLN A 401 -13.27 -16.40 -19.15
N GLY A 402 -13.54 -15.54 -20.14
CA GLY A 402 -12.88 -15.58 -21.45
C GLY A 402 -11.37 -15.45 -21.37
N GLU A 403 -10.86 -14.66 -20.43
CA GLU A 403 -9.42 -14.50 -20.23
C GLU A 403 -8.79 -15.75 -19.61
N LEU A 404 -9.45 -16.36 -18.64
CA LEU A 404 -9.00 -17.64 -18.07
C LEU A 404 -8.97 -18.75 -19.14
N LEU A 405 -9.98 -18.80 -20.02
CA LEU A 405 -10.00 -19.74 -21.13
C LEU A 405 -8.88 -19.45 -22.15
N ARG A 406 -8.51 -18.19 -22.34
CA ARG A 406 -7.38 -17.81 -23.18
C ARG A 406 -6.05 -18.29 -22.57
N LEU A 407 -5.87 -18.13 -21.25
CA LEU A 407 -4.69 -18.63 -20.54
C LEU A 407 -4.51 -20.14 -20.66
N LEU A 408 -5.58 -20.91 -20.49
CA LEU A 408 -5.53 -22.37 -20.67
C LEU A 408 -5.06 -22.78 -22.08
N ARG A 409 -5.39 -21.98 -23.12
CA ARG A 409 -4.99 -22.24 -24.49
C ARG A 409 -3.60 -21.70 -24.84
N SER A 410 -3.16 -20.59 -24.23
CA SER A 410 -1.85 -19.99 -24.51
C SER A 410 -0.70 -20.94 -24.21
N GLY A 411 -0.89 -21.78 -23.22
CA GLY A 411 0.09 -22.80 -22.85
C GLY A 411 1.32 -22.24 -22.14
N ASP A 412 1.24 -21.03 -21.63
CA ASP A 412 2.30 -20.42 -20.81
C ASP A 412 2.65 -21.35 -19.64
N PRO A 413 3.88 -21.87 -19.58
CA PRO A 413 4.26 -22.89 -18.60
C PRO A 413 4.18 -22.39 -17.16
N GLU A 414 4.31 -21.08 -16.92
CA GLU A 414 4.30 -20.50 -15.57
C GLU A 414 2.89 -20.22 -15.06
N ALA A 415 2.00 -19.72 -15.92
CA ALA A 415 0.63 -19.42 -15.56
C ALA A 415 -0.33 -20.63 -15.66
N LEU A 416 0.00 -21.62 -16.48
CA LEU A 416 -0.88 -22.73 -16.80
C LEU A 416 -1.31 -23.59 -15.58
N PRO A 417 -0.43 -23.96 -14.64
CA PRO A 417 -0.83 -24.73 -13.47
C PRO A 417 -1.88 -24.01 -12.62
N GLY A 418 -1.68 -22.72 -12.38
CA GLY A 418 -2.63 -21.89 -11.64
C GLY A 418 -3.94 -21.67 -12.38
N ALA A 419 -3.90 -21.52 -13.71
CA ALA A 419 -5.10 -21.41 -14.55
C ALA A 419 -5.94 -22.69 -14.52
N ILE A 420 -5.32 -23.87 -14.51
CA ILE A 420 -5.98 -25.17 -14.39
C ILE A 420 -6.68 -25.29 -13.03
N ASP A 421 -5.98 -24.99 -11.93
CA ASP A 421 -6.54 -25.05 -10.58
C ASP A 421 -7.73 -24.08 -10.42
N LEU A 422 -7.57 -22.85 -10.91
CA LEU A 422 -8.61 -21.83 -10.88
C LEU A 422 -9.86 -22.24 -11.69
N ALA A 423 -9.69 -22.85 -12.86
CA ALA A 423 -10.79 -23.37 -13.66
C ALA A 423 -11.57 -24.47 -12.94
N GLY A 424 -10.86 -25.32 -12.19
CA GLY A 424 -11.47 -26.37 -11.33
C GLY A 424 -12.25 -25.75 -10.19
N ARG A 425 -11.65 -24.84 -9.40
CA ARG A 425 -12.27 -24.16 -8.25
C ARG A 425 -13.53 -23.38 -8.65
N LEU A 426 -13.47 -22.68 -9.79
CA LEU A 426 -14.64 -21.97 -10.34
C LEU A 426 -15.66 -22.90 -11.01
N LYS A 427 -15.38 -24.21 -11.13
CA LYS A 427 -16.21 -25.19 -11.84
C LYS A 427 -16.62 -24.73 -13.22
N LEU A 428 -15.68 -24.16 -13.96
CA LEU A 428 -15.91 -23.49 -15.24
C LEU A 428 -16.16 -24.52 -16.36
N GLU A 429 -17.40 -24.70 -16.76
CA GLU A 429 -17.77 -25.66 -17.84
C GLU A 429 -17.03 -25.37 -19.16
N GLY A 430 -16.88 -24.08 -19.51
CA GLY A 430 -16.18 -23.67 -20.72
C GLY A 430 -14.68 -24.10 -20.76
N ALA A 431 -14.10 -24.41 -19.60
CA ALA A 431 -12.71 -24.86 -19.51
C ALA A 431 -12.49 -26.32 -19.90
N VAL A 432 -13.56 -27.13 -19.95
CA VAL A 432 -13.46 -28.59 -20.20
C VAL A 432 -12.71 -28.89 -21.51
N ALA A 433 -12.96 -28.15 -22.58
CA ALA A 433 -12.25 -28.33 -23.84
C ALA A 433 -10.73 -28.03 -23.70
N GLY A 434 -10.37 -26.88 -23.10
CA GLY A 434 -8.98 -26.51 -22.88
C GLY A 434 -8.24 -27.48 -21.92
N LEU A 435 -8.93 -27.96 -20.89
CA LEU A 435 -8.40 -29.01 -20.00
C LEU A 435 -8.17 -30.33 -20.76
N GLY A 436 -9.03 -30.65 -21.74
CA GLY A 436 -8.84 -31.77 -22.66
C GLY A 436 -7.55 -31.65 -23.48
N ASP A 437 -7.22 -30.43 -23.94
CA ASP A 437 -5.96 -30.17 -24.65
C ASP A 437 -4.73 -30.35 -23.70
N VAL A 438 -4.86 -29.92 -22.44
CA VAL A 438 -3.81 -30.13 -21.43
C VAL A 438 -3.58 -31.63 -21.14
N MET A 439 -4.63 -32.45 -21.17
CA MET A 439 -4.52 -33.91 -21.03
C MET A 439 -3.70 -34.56 -22.16
N GLY A 440 -3.49 -33.90 -23.27
CA GLY A 440 -2.63 -34.35 -24.38
C GLY A 440 -1.15 -33.94 -24.24
N ARG A 441 -0.75 -33.19 -23.19
CA ARG A 441 0.63 -32.73 -23.01
C ARG A 441 1.55 -33.80 -22.44
N ALA A 442 2.86 -33.65 -22.67
CA ALA A 442 3.87 -34.61 -22.19
C ALA A 442 4.02 -34.59 -20.66
N ASP A 443 3.80 -33.44 -20.01
CA ASP A 443 3.96 -33.29 -18.57
C ASP A 443 2.85 -34.00 -17.80
N ALA A 444 3.22 -35.03 -17.01
CA ALA A 444 2.30 -35.80 -16.19
C ALA A 444 1.69 -34.97 -15.04
N GLY A 445 2.44 -34.00 -14.50
CA GLY A 445 1.96 -33.09 -13.45
C GLY A 445 0.80 -32.22 -13.95
N LEU A 446 0.93 -31.65 -15.15
CA LEU A 446 -0.15 -30.87 -15.78
C LEU A 446 -1.37 -31.73 -16.10
N ARG A 447 -1.17 -32.99 -16.57
CA ARG A 447 -2.27 -33.91 -16.82
C ARG A 447 -3.00 -34.31 -15.53
N LEU A 448 -2.25 -34.48 -14.43
CA LEU A 448 -2.84 -34.76 -13.12
C LEU A 448 -3.66 -33.56 -12.63
N ALA A 449 -3.09 -32.36 -12.67
CA ALA A 449 -3.79 -31.12 -12.32
C ALA A 449 -5.08 -30.91 -13.16
N ALA A 450 -5.00 -31.16 -14.47
CA ALA A 450 -6.18 -31.11 -15.35
C ALA A 450 -7.24 -32.17 -14.96
N THR A 451 -6.79 -33.36 -14.56
CA THR A 451 -7.67 -34.42 -14.06
C THR A 451 -8.40 -33.95 -12.81
N ASP A 452 -7.69 -33.36 -11.83
CA ASP A 452 -8.28 -32.85 -10.59
C ASP A 452 -9.26 -31.69 -10.86
N ALA A 453 -8.94 -30.79 -11.79
CA ALA A 453 -9.83 -29.73 -12.23
C ALA A 453 -11.12 -30.29 -12.89
N LEU A 454 -11.00 -31.29 -13.76
CA LEU A 454 -12.16 -31.97 -14.39
C LEU A 454 -13.03 -32.68 -13.34
N VAL A 455 -12.42 -33.25 -12.30
CA VAL A 455 -13.14 -33.84 -11.15
C VAL A 455 -13.99 -32.79 -10.43
N GLN A 456 -13.44 -31.60 -10.17
CA GLN A 456 -14.13 -30.50 -9.52
C GLN A 456 -15.29 -29.96 -10.38
N ILE A 457 -15.07 -29.79 -11.70
CA ILE A 457 -16.07 -29.34 -12.65
C ILE A 457 -17.22 -30.34 -12.73
N GLY A 458 -16.94 -31.61 -12.96
CA GLY A 458 -17.87 -32.72 -12.87
C GLY A 458 -19.02 -32.76 -13.86
N THR A 459 -18.97 -31.98 -14.94
CA THR A 459 -19.97 -32.01 -16.00
C THR A 459 -19.87 -33.29 -16.85
N PRO A 460 -20.90 -33.66 -17.62
CA PRO A 460 -20.85 -34.82 -18.51
C PRO A 460 -19.64 -34.81 -19.45
N GLY A 461 -19.27 -33.65 -19.99
CA GLY A 461 -18.07 -33.49 -20.82
C GLY A 461 -16.78 -33.78 -20.07
N ALA A 462 -16.67 -33.33 -18.81
CA ALA A 462 -15.54 -33.63 -17.95
C ALA A 462 -15.44 -35.14 -17.64
N LEU A 463 -16.56 -35.82 -17.39
CA LEU A 463 -16.59 -37.27 -17.14
C LEU A 463 -16.11 -38.08 -18.35
N VAL A 464 -16.41 -37.65 -19.57
CA VAL A 464 -15.89 -38.27 -20.81
C VAL A 464 -14.36 -38.15 -20.91
N LEU A 465 -13.80 -36.97 -20.53
CA LEU A 465 -12.36 -36.78 -20.50
C LEU A 465 -11.69 -37.61 -19.40
N LEU A 466 -12.29 -37.69 -18.23
CA LEU A 466 -11.86 -38.57 -17.12
C LEU A 466 -11.89 -40.05 -17.53
N GLU A 467 -12.87 -40.49 -18.32
CA GLU A 467 -12.90 -41.86 -18.86
C GLU A 467 -11.68 -42.13 -19.77
N LYS A 468 -11.29 -41.15 -20.60
CA LYS A 468 -10.08 -41.27 -21.42
C LYS A 468 -8.81 -41.35 -20.55
N ALA A 469 -8.77 -40.60 -19.45
CA ALA A 469 -7.66 -40.56 -18.50
C ALA A 469 -7.40 -41.89 -17.79
N ILE A 470 -8.34 -42.83 -17.76
CA ILE A 470 -8.10 -44.22 -17.29
C ILE A 470 -7.01 -44.92 -18.12
N GLY A 471 -6.80 -44.51 -19.37
CA GLY A 471 -5.78 -45.05 -20.26
C GLY A 471 -4.46 -44.25 -20.27
N ASP A 472 -4.29 -43.27 -19.42
CA ASP A 472 -3.11 -42.41 -19.38
C ASP A 472 -1.82 -43.25 -19.11
N ASP A 473 -0.69 -42.72 -19.58
CA ASP A 473 0.61 -43.38 -19.31
C ASP A 473 1.05 -43.20 -17.86
N ASP A 474 0.68 -42.08 -17.22
CA ASP A 474 0.98 -41.84 -15.82
C ASP A 474 -0.02 -42.52 -14.89
N ARG A 475 0.51 -43.19 -13.87
CA ARG A 475 -0.28 -43.92 -12.88
C ARG A 475 -1.15 -43.00 -12.02
N ALA A 476 -0.64 -41.86 -11.58
CA ALA A 476 -1.37 -40.98 -10.68
C ALA A 476 -2.62 -40.42 -11.39
N VAL A 477 -2.48 -40.08 -12.68
CA VAL A 477 -3.59 -39.65 -13.54
C VAL A 477 -4.66 -40.73 -13.65
N ARG A 478 -4.26 -41.99 -13.93
CA ARG A 478 -5.22 -43.11 -14.04
C ARG A 478 -5.99 -43.34 -12.73
N VAL A 479 -5.26 -43.36 -11.59
CA VAL A 479 -5.87 -43.58 -10.27
C VAL A 479 -6.78 -42.45 -9.86
N ALA A 480 -6.42 -41.18 -10.12
CA ALA A 480 -7.27 -40.02 -9.87
C ALA A 480 -8.58 -40.10 -10.67
N ALA A 481 -8.48 -40.39 -11.96
CA ALA A 481 -9.64 -40.55 -12.84
C ALA A 481 -10.56 -41.69 -12.37
N LEU A 482 -10.00 -42.86 -12.03
CA LEU A 482 -10.76 -44.00 -11.52
C LEU A 482 -11.51 -43.68 -10.23
N LYS A 483 -10.86 -43.05 -9.26
CA LYS A 483 -11.48 -42.63 -7.99
C LYS A 483 -12.66 -41.67 -8.25
N ALA A 484 -12.46 -40.70 -9.12
CA ALA A 484 -13.50 -39.71 -9.44
C ALA A 484 -14.72 -40.34 -10.13
N LEU A 485 -14.50 -41.20 -11.12
CA LEU A 485 -15.55 -41.91 -11.84
C LEU A 485 -16.28 -42.92 -10.96
N SER A 486 -15.55 -43.60 -10.09
CA SER A 486 -16.07 -44.51 -9.07
C SER A 486 -17.00 -43.78 -8.11
N ALA A 487 -16.57 -42.64 -7.54
CA ALA A 487 -17.38 -41.86 -6.61
C ALA A 487 -18.71 -41.36 -7.20
N ARG A 488 -18.73 -41.22 -8.54
CA ARG A 488 -19.96 -40.76 -9.27
C ARG A 488 -20.77 -41.91 -9.92
N GLY A 489 -20.30 -43.13 -9.78
CA GLY A 489 -20.97 -44.28 -10.39
C GLY A 489 -21.08 -44.18 -11.93
N TYR A 490 -20.07 -43.57 -12.58
CA TYR A 490 -20.14 -43.28 -14.02
C TYR A 490 -20.01 -44.53 -14.87
N LYS A 491 -21.12 -44.95 -15.46
CA LYS A 491 -21.22 -46.21 -16.23
C LYS A 491 -20.43 -46.22 -17.52
N GLY A 492 -20.05 -45.06 -18.10
CA GLY A 492 -19.22 -45.01 -19.31
C GLY A 492 -17.84 -45.66 -19.12
N ALA A 493 -17.28 -45.62 -17.90
CA ALA A 493 -16.00 -46.23 -17.58
C ALA A 493 -16.06 -47.78 -17.47
N LEU A 494 -17.26 -48.36 -17.39
CA LEU A 494 -17.42 -49.78 -17.06
C LEU A 494 -16.65 -50.72 -17.97
N ARG A 495 -16.73 -50.52 -19.28
CA ARG A 495 -16.02 -51.39 -20.24
C ARG A 495 -14.50 -51.46 -20.00
N ARG A 496 -13.87 -50.31 -19.74
CA ARG A 496 -12.42 -50.24 -19.49
C ARG A 496 -12.05 -50.87 -18.16
N VAL A 497 -12.88 -50.70 -17.17
CA VAL A 497 -12.69 -51.27 -15.83
C VAL A 497 -12.85 -52.79 -15.86
N GLU A 498 -13.88 -53.32 -16.58
CA GLU A 498 -14.13 -54.74 -16.78
C GLU A 498 -12.99 -55.44 -17.51
N GLU A 499 -12.38 -54.82 -18.52
CA GLU A 499 -11.22 -55.36 -19.22
C GLU A 499 -10.08 -55.67 -18.28
N VAL A 500 -9.82 -54.78 -17.30
CA VAL A 500 -8.77 -54.97 -16.29
C VAL A 500 -9.15 -56.04 -15.27
N VAL A 501 -10.38 -56.01 -14.74
CA VAL A 501 -10.87 -57.00 -13.77
C VAL A 501 -10.88 -58.42 -14.37
N ALA A 502 -11.22 -58.53 -15.66
CA ALA A 502 -11.18 -59.79 -16.41
C ALA A 502 -9.75 -60.26 -16.77
N GLY A 503 -8.71 -59.50 -16.42
CA GLY A 503 -7.32 -59.83 -16.70
C GLY A 503 -6.90 -59.63 -18.19
N LYS A 504 -7.71 -58.91 -18.94
CA LYS A 504 -7.47 -58.60 -20.38
C LYS A 504 -6.80 -57.23 -20.59
N GLY A 505 -6.66 -56.45 -19.52
CA GLY A 505 -6.08 -55.12 -19.57
C GLY A 505 -4.55 -55.13 -19.40
N ARG A 506 -3.99 -53.94 -19.05
CA ARG A 506 -2.58 -53.69 -18.83
C ARG A 506 -1.98 -54.68 -17.82
N LYS A 507 -0.85 -55.31 -18.14
CA LYS A 507 -0.27 -56.39 -17.32
C LYS A 507 0.62 -55.91 -16.18
N ASP A 508 1.10 -54.71 -16.25
CA ASP A 508 2.10 -54.05 -15.39
C ASP A 508 1.49 -53.13 -14.31
N LEU A 509 0.24 -53.42 -13.91
CA LEU A 509 -0.43 -52.68 -12.84
C LEU A 509 0.17 -53.09 -11.48
N ASP A 510 0.53 -52.10 -10.69
CA ASP A 510 0.86 -52.37 -9.28
C ASP A 510 -0.40 -52.65 -8.44
N PHE A 511 -0.17 -53.01 -7.17
CA PHE A 511 -1.26 -53.38 -6.28
C PHE A 511 -2.27 -52.24 -6.08
N ASN A 512 -1.80 -50.98 -5.86
CA ASN A 512 -2.69 -49.84 -5.56
C ASN A 512 -3.53 -49.46 -6.79
N GLU A 513 -2.93 -49.52 -7.95
CA GLU A 513 -3.63 -49.23 -9.20
C GLU A 513 -4.66 -50.32 -9.48
N ARG A 514 -4.29 -51.60 -9.38
CA ARG A 514 -5.21 -52.72 -9.52
C ARG A 514 -6.37 -52.63 -8.53
N ARG A 515 -6.08 -52.30 -7.29
CA ARG A 515 -7.09 -52.03 -6.26
C ARG A 515 -8.08 -50.94 -6.72
N ALA A 516 -7.59 -49.80 -7.24
CA ALA A 516 -8.47 -48.73 -7.71
C ALA A 516 -9.43 -49.20 -8.84
N PHE A 517 -8.95 -50.06 -9.77
CA PHE A 517 -9.82 -50.66 -10.77
C PHE A 517 -10.91 -51.56 -10.18
N PHE A 518 -10.56 -52.42 -9.22
CA PHE A 518 -11.51 -53.33 -8.60
C PHE A 518 -12.54 -52.58 -7.71
N GLU A 519 -12.10 -51.57 -6.97
CA GLU A 519 -12.97 -50.71 -6.19
C GLU A 519 -13.92 -49.89 -7.12
N ALA A 520 -13.40 -49.38 -8.25
CA ALA A 520 -14.21 -48.69 -9.26
C ALA A 520 -15.23 -49.66 -9.88
N TYR A 521 -14.85 -50.89 -10.20
CA TYR A 521 -15.78 -51.89 -10.70
C TYR A 521 -16.94 -52.13 -9.72
N GLY A 522 -16.61 -52.37 -8.46
CA GLY A 522 -17.63 -52.59 -7.42
C GLY A 522 -18.58 -51.42 -7.29
N ALA A 523 -18.08 -50.16 -7.26
CA ALA A 523 -18.90 -48.99 -7.13
C ALA A 523 -19.80 -48.71 -8.35
N ILE A 524 -19.30 -48.97 -9.57
CA ILE A 524 -20.03 -48.70 -10.84
C ILE A 524 -21.06 -49.80 -11.16
N VAL A 525 -20.69 -51.06 -10.97
CA VAL A 525 -21.52 -52.21 -11.31
C VAL A 525 -22.59 -52.49 -10.23
N GLY A 526 -22.21 -52.29 -8.96
CA GLY A 526 -23.06 -52.56 -7.84
C GLY A 526 -23.36 -54.08 -7.64
N PRO A 527 -24.54 -54.46 -7.20
CA PRO A 527 -24.85 -55.84 -6.83
C PRO A 527 -24.62 -56.89 -7.93
N THR A 528 -24.76 -56.50 -9.22
CA THR A 528 -24.55 -57.43 -10.35
C THR A 528 -23.09 -57.86 -10.48
N GLY A 529 -22.15 -57.12 -9.88
CA GLY A 529 -20.71 -57.46 -9.88
C GLY A 529 -20.30 -58.49 -8.83
N VAL A 530 -21.17 -58.86 -7.89
CA VAL A 530 -20.88 -59.78 -6.79
C VAL A 530 -20.40 -61.13 -7.31
N ALA A 531 -21.07 -61.72 -8.31
CA ALA A 531 -20.69 -63.02 -8.87
C ALA A 531 -19.26 -62.98 -9.43
N THR A 532 -18.93 -61.95 -10.25
CA THR A 532 -17.59 -61.83 -10.88
C THR A 532 -16.50 -61.64 -9.85
N LEU A 533 -16.67 -60.74 -8.87
CA LEU A 533 -15.67 -60.52 -7.83
C LEU A 533 -15.60 -61.68 -6.85
N GLY A 534 -16.71 -62.35 -6.55
CA GLY A 534 -16.77 -63.54 -5.73
C GLY A 534 -15.97 -64.70 -6.31
N ASP A 535 -16.10 -64.95 -7.61
CA ASP A 535 -15.34 -65.98 -8.31
C ASP A 535 -13.85 -65.72 -8.28
N LEU A 536 -13.43 -64.45 -8.43
CA LEU A 536 -12.03 -64.05 -8.32
C LEU A 536 -11.49 -64.19 -6.89
N LEU A 537 -12.31 -63.91 -5.88
CA LEU A 537 -11.93 -64.06 -4.46
C LEU A 537 -11.85 -65.53 -4.03
N ALA A 538 -12.83 -66.39 -4.46
CA ALA A 538 -12.98 -67.79 -4.04
C ALA A 538 -11.99 -68.77 -4.69
N ARG A 539 -11.03 -68.34 -5.49
CA ARG A 539 -10.04 -69.16 -6.22
C ARG A 539 -10.63 -70.00 -7.36
N ARG A 540 -11.89 -69.77 -7.78
CA ARG A 540 -12.53 -70.54 -8.84
C ARG A 540 -12.34 -69.85 -10.20
N GLY A 541 -11.09 -69.80 -10.70
CA GLY A 541 -10.85 -69.41 -12.08
C GLY A 541 -11.28 -70.50 -13.05
N PHE A 542 -11.73 -70.13 -14.26
CA PHE A 542 -12.34 -70.98 -15.31
C PHE A 542 -11.48 -72.22 -15.73
N PHE A 543 -10.18 -72.30 -15.32
CA PHE A 543 -9.26 -73.43 -15.56
C PHE A 543 -8.55 -73.91 -14.28
N ARG A 544 -9.15 -73.80 -13.08
CA ARG A 544 -8.53 -74.23 -11.80
C ARG A 544 -7.16 -73.60 -11.46
N ARG A 545 -6.76 -72.54 -12.13
CA ARG A 545 -5.56 -71.80 -11.72
C ARG A 545 -5.88 -70.92 -10.53
N LYS A 546 -5.09 -71.03 -9.47
CA LYS A 546 -5.13 -70.13 -8.30
C LYS A 546 -4.89 -68.70 -8.77
N GLN A 547 -5.81 -67.78 -8.52
CA GLN A 547 -5.57 -66.34 -8.66
C GLN A 547 -4.48 -65.89 -7.67
N SER A 548 -3.67 -64.89 -8.05
CA SER A 548 -2.65 -64.35 -7.16
C SER A 548 -3.30 -63.73 -5.91
N ALA A 549 -2.57 -63.66 -4.80
CA ALA A 549 -3.04 -63.04 -3.57
C ALA A 549 -3.50 -61.59 -3.83
N ASP A 550 -2.77 -60.84 -4.66
CA ASP A 550 -3.09 -59.46 -5.03
C ASP A 550 -4.46 -59.33 -5.70
N VAL A 551 -4.78 -60.19 -6.68
CA VAL A 551 -6.08 -60.18 -7.36
C VAL A 551 -7.21 -60.50 -6.36
N ARG A 552 -6.97 -61.43 -5.46
CA ARG A 552 -7.96 -61.83 -4.45
C ARG A 552 -8.20 -60.74 -3.42
N MET A 553 -7.11 -60.05 -2.99
CA MET A 553 -7.24 -58.86 -2.12
C MET A 553 -8.02 -57.76 -2.79
N CYS A 554 -7.71 -57.44 -4.05
CA CYS A 554 -8.45 -56.42 -4.81
C CYS A 554 -9.92 -56.81 -5.00
N ALA A 555 -10.22 -58.09 -5.23
CA ALA A 555 -11.61 -58.56 -5.35
C ALA A 555 -12.39 -58.39 -4.02
N ALA A 556 -11.75 -58.67 -2.89
CA ALA A 556 -12.35 -58.44 -1.57
C ALA A 556 -12.68 -56.95 -1.35
N LEU A 557 -11.73 -56.05 -1.67
CA LEU A 557 -11.92 -54.59 -1.54
C LEU A 557 -13.03 -54.06 -2.50
N GLY A 558 -13.10 -54.61 -3.72
CA GLY A 558 -14.16 -54.33 -4.66
C GLY A 558 -15.54 -54.75 -4.17
N LEU A 559 -15.64 -55.94 -3.54
CA LEU A 559 -16.89 -56.40 -2.88
C LEU A 559 -17.28 -55.48 -1.73
N GLY A 560 -16.32 -54.99 -0.93
CA GLY A 560 -16.56 -54.00 0.11
C GLY A 560 -17.16 -52.69 -0.45
N LYS A 561 -16.76 -52.25 -1.65
CA LYS A 561 -17.35 -51.10 -2.32
C LYS A 561 -18.77 -51.33 -2.85
N ILE A 562 -19.14 -52.56 -3.16
CA ILE A 562 -20.53 -52.91 -3.49
C ILE A 562 -21.43 -52.72 -2.26
N GLY A 563 -20.98 -53.18 -1.09
CA GLY A 563 -21.66 -53.02 0.19
C GLY A 563 -23.02 -53.71 0.32
N SER A 564 -23.43 -54.55 -0.66
CA SER A 564 -24.68 -55.27 -0.61
C SER A 564 -24.66 -56.45 0.38
N PRO A 565 -25.84 -56.92 0.87
CA PRO A 565 -25.90 -58.10 1.74
C PRO A 565 -25.25 -59.34 1.11
N GLU A 566 -25.41 -59.52 -0.20
CA GLU A 566 -24.82 -60.61 -0.97
C GLU A 566 -23.28 -60.50 -1.04
N ALA A 567 -22.76 -59.28 -1.24
CA ALA A 567 -21.32 -59.05 -1.22
C ALA A 567 -20.72 -59.34 0.16
N ARG A 568 -21.45 -58.96 1.21
CA ARG A 568 -21.05 -59.24 2.60
C ARG A 568 -21.04 -60.74 2.89
N ALA A 569 -22.04 -61.47 2.46
CA ALA A 569 -22.09 -62.92 2.62
C ALA A 569 -20.92 -63.63 1.92
N VAL A 570 -20.52 -63.16 0.72
CA VAL A 570 -19.33 -63.65 0.01
C VAL A 570 -18.05 -63.34 0.78
N LEU A 571 -17.89 -62.15 1.32
CA LEU A 571 -16.73 -61.77 2.15
C LEU A 571 -16.66 -62.62 3.41
N GLU A 572 -17.76 -62.83 4.12
CA GLU A 572 -17.83 -63.65 5.34
C GLU A 572 -17.44 -65.12 5.05
N SER A 573 -17.84 -65.66 3.90
CA SER A 573 -17.49 -67.02 3.48
C SER A 573 -15.99 -67.24 3.27
N VAL A 574 -15.22 -66.19 3.14
CA VAL A 574 -13.77 -66.23 2.90
C VAL A 574 -12.97 -65.56 4.05
N ALA A 575 -13.63 -65.26 5.17
CA ALA A 575 -13.04 -64.60 6.33
C ALA A 575 -11.86 -65.40 6.94
N GLU A 576 -11.87 -66.69 6.81
CA GLU A 576 -10.79 -67.61 7.30
C GLU A 576 -9.88 -68.11 6.19
N ASP A 577 -9.63 -67.34 5.17
CA ASP A 577 -8.74 -67.70 4.07
C ASP A 577 -7.32 -68.03 4.58
N ASN A 578 -6.63 -69.00 3.95
CA ASN A 578 -5.29 -69.43 4.33
C ASN A 578 -4.25 -68.32 4.15
N ASP A 579 -4.50 -67.38 3.27
CA ASP A 579 -3.61 -66.24 3.02
C ASP A 579 -3.91 -65.09 3.97
N ARG A 580 -2.90 -64.72 4.78
CA ARG A 580 -3.02 -63.65 5.77
C ARG A 580 -3.37 -62.28 5.13
N GLN A 581 -2.82 -62.02 3.95
CA GLN A 581 -3.07 -60.75 3.26
C GLN A 581 -4.52 -60.68 2.76
N VAL A 582 -5.05 -61.78 2.24
CA VAL A 582 -6.45 -61.87 1.82
C VAL A 582 -7.39 -61.71 3.02
N ARG A 583 -7.09 -62.39 4.15
CA ARG A 583 -7.88 -62.19 5.38
C ARG A 583 -7.94 -60.73 5.82
N ASN A 584 -6.78 -60.05 5.80
CA ASN A 584 -6.72 -58.63 6.17
C ASN A 584 -7.55 -57.77 5.21
N ALA A 585 -7.54 -58.02 3.91
CA ALA A 585 -8.33 -57.31 2.93
C ALA A 585 -9.85 -57.57 3.10
N VAL A 586 -10.25 -58.83 3.38
CA VAL A 586 -11.63 -59.19 3.68
C VAL A 586 -12.10 -58.49 4.95
N ALA A 587 -11.29 -58.53 6.02
CA ALA A 587 -11.62 -57.84 7.27
C ALA A 587 -11.75 -56.30 7.09
N ALA A 588 -10.93 -55.69 6.22
CA ALA A 588 -11.01 -54.28 5.86
C ALA A 588 -12.30 -53.99 5.08
N ALA A 589 -12.64 -54.83 4.10
CA ALA A 589 -13.86 -54.71 3.28
C ALA A 589 -15.17 -54.88 4.08
N LEU A 590 -15.15 -55.69 5.14
CA LEU A 590 -16.31 -55.88 6.03
C LEU A 590 -16.53 -54.72 7.01
N ARG A 591 -15.48 -53.91 7.28
CA ARG A 591 -15.52 -52.75 8.18
C ARG A 591 -15.91 -51.45 7.47
N GLY A 592 -15.66 -51.31 6.18
CA GLY A 592 -15.96 -50.15 5.37
C GLY A 592 -17.19 -50.26 4.53
#